data_b54fd04442b1e1d778e4139d643cf00a
#
_entry.id   b54fd04442b1e1d778e4139d643cf00a
#
_cell.length_a   1.000
_cell.length_b   1.000
_cell.length_c   1.000
_cell.angle_alpha   90.00
_cell.angle_beta   90.00
_cell.angle_gamma   90.00
#
_symmetry.space_group_name_H-M   'P 1'
#
loop_
_entity.id
_entity.type
_entity.pdbx_description
1 polymer ?
#
loop_
_entity_poly.entity_id
_entity_poly.type
_entity_poly.pdbx_seq_one_letter_code
_entity_poly.pdbx_strand_id
1 'polypeptide(L)'
;MFNFITNLLNINENEVEDLKVVSLPSETQFHITLFPTFPSCPYCGGTVQGHGHTKPKRINHPVLTDRKTSVYFRNNRYLCNDCGRTFSGKNPFTFSTFKNSIFLLDRVMKQLKNLNYTYLMIAQSNHISVTQVQLYFDSFINIPRISLPVSLGIDEIHSRMAKRKDASYLAVLVDNLNRSLIDVLPSRSKSELSRYFERIPLDERKQVRYVTIDMWLPYKEVCKKYLPNCIIAVDPFHVVKHLMEGFSRIRLNILNQCEYDSTTYYLLKT
;
A
#
# COMPACT_ATOMS: atom_id res chain seq x y z
N MET A 1 36.82 -14.08 -6.36
CA MET A 1 36.14 -13.20 -5.36
C MET A 1 35.54 -11.95 -6.00
N PHE A 2 36.27 -11.23 -6.85
CA PHE A 2 35.82 -10.03 -7.57
C PHE A 2 34.56 -10.30 -8.41
N ASN A 3 34.58 -11.32 -9.26
CA ASN A 3 33.46 -11.75 -10.10
C ASN A 3 32.20 -12.10 -9.30
N PHE A 4 32.33 -12.71 -8.09
CA PHE A 4 31.19 -12.97 -7.21
C PHE A 4 30.53 -11.67 -6.72
N ILE A 5 31.32 -10.66 -6.34
CA ILE A 5 30.81 -9.38 -5.84
C ILE A 5 30.13 -8.59 -6.97
N THR A 6 30.73 -8.54 -8.16
CA THR A 6 30.14 -7.84 -9.31
C THR A 6 28.80 -8.47 -9.75
N ASN A 7 28.72 -9.80 -9.76
CA ASN A 7 27.47 -10.51 -10.00
C ASN A 7 26.42 -10.23 -8.90
N LEU A 8 26.83 -10.20 -7.64
CA LEU A 8 25.96 -9.87 -6.50
C LEU A 8 25.39 -8.44 -6.62
N LEU A 9 26.17 -7.51 -7.15
CA LEU A 9 25.80 -6.12 -7.37
C LEU A 9 25.12 -5.88 -8.72
N ASN A 10 24.99 -6.92 -9.54
CA ASN A 10 24.44 -6.87 -10.90
C ASN A 10 25.12 -5.81 -11.80
N ILE A 11 26.43 -5.79 -11.77
CA ILE A 11 27.30 -4.95 -12.63
C ILE A 11 28.29 -5.83 -13.42
N ASN A 12 28.65 -5.38 -14.62
CA ASN A 12 29.65 -6.11 -15.42
C ASN A 12 31.05 -5.86 -14.86
N GLU A 13 31.79 -6.92 -14.64
CA GLU A 13 33.18 -6.86 -14.14
C GLU A 13 34.07 -5.96 -14.99
N ASN A 14 33.90 -5.99 -16.31
CA ASN A 14 34.70 -5.19 -17.25
C ASN A 14 34.39 -3.68 -17.20
N GLU A 15 33.28 -3.28 -16.55
CA GLU A 15 32.91 -1.88 -16.38
C GLU A 15 33.46 -1.28 -15.07
N VAL A 16 34.05 -2.11 -14.19
CA VAL A 16 34.50 -1.68 -12.86
C VAL A 16 35.95 -1.19 -12.92
N GLU A 17 36.16 0.09 -12.63
CA GLU A 17 37.46 0.71 -12.49
C GLU A 17 38.06 0.45 -11.09
N ASP A 18 37.27 0.65 -10.03
CA ASP A 18 37.68 0.42 -8.64
C ASP A 18 36.53 -0.16 -7.83
N LEU A 19 36.86 -1.18 -7.01
CA LEU A 19 35.95 -1.84 -6.09
C LEU A 19 36.63 -2.13 -4.76
N LYS A 20 36.21 -1.43 -3.71
CA LYS A 20 36.67 -1.68 -2.34
C LYS A 20 35.51 -2.11 -1.44
N VAL A 21 35.71 -3.17 -0.69
CA VAL A 21 34.74 -3.67 0.30
C VAL A 21 35.23 -3.32 1.71
N VAL A 22 34.37 -2.65 2.48
CA VAL A 22 34.63 -2.30 3.88
C VAL A 22 33.59 -2.98 4.76
N SER A 23 34.04 -3.90 5.61
CA SER A 23 33.19 -4.58 6.59
C SER A 23 33.25 -3.85 7.93
N LEU A 24 32.10 -3.32 8.36
CA LEU A 24 31.89 -2.75 9.69
C LEU A 24 31.04 -3.72 10.55
N PRO A 25 30.98 -3.58 11.88
CA PRO A 25 30.22 -4.48 12.72
C PRO A 25 28.72 -4.64 12.34
N SER A 26 28.08 -3.54 11.90
CA SER A 26 26.64 -3.49 11.56
C SER A 26 26.33 -3.29 10.08
N GLU A 27 27.34 -3.06 9.23
CA GLU A 27 27.15 -2.73 7.83
C GLU A 27 28.32 -3.21 6.96
N THR A 28 28.02 -3.68 5.76
CA THR A 28 29.03 -3.91 4.70
C THR A 28 28.86 -2.85 3.64
N GLN A 29 29.96 -2.17 3.28
CA GLN A 29 29.99 -1.08 2.32
C GLN A 29 30.78 -1.50 1.08
N PHE A 30 30.19 -1.27 -0.11
CA PHE A 30 30.82 -1.47 -1.42
C PHE A 30 31.12 -0.10 -2.01
N HIS A 31 32.40 0.28 -2.09
CA HIS A 31 32.84 1.51 -2.74
C HIS A 31 33.17 1.20 -4.18
N ILE A 32 32.46 1.83 -5.13
CA ILE A 32 32.49 1.45 -6.55
C ILE A 32 32.68 2.68 -7.41
N THR A 33 33.60 2.56 -8.37
CA THR A 33 33.79 3.49 -9.50
C THR A 33 33.77 2.68 -10.79
N LEU A 34 33.10 3.17 -11.82
CA LEU A 34 33.04 2.52 -13.13
C LEU A 34 33.91 3.29 -14.15
N PHE A 35 34.45 2.59 -15.15
CA PHE A 35 35.11 3.23 -16.26
C PHE A 35 34.20 4.22 -16.98
N PRO A 36 34.70 5.34 -17.49
CA PRO A 36 33.93 6.31 -18.25
C PRO A 36 33.45 5.74 -19.59
N THR A 37 32.19 5.97 -19.93
CA THR A 37 31.57 5.47 -21.18
C THR A 37 31.46 6.49 -22.30
N PHE A 38 31.80 7.75 -22.06
CA PHE A 38 31.74 8.88 -23.00
C PHE A 38 30.44 8.93 -23.84
N PRO A 39 29.27 9.10 -23.24
CA PRO A 39 28.00 9.20 -23.95
C PRO A 39 27.92 10.52 -24.73
N SER A 40 27.04 10.62 -25.72
CA SER A 40 26.71 11.92 -26.35
C SER A 40 26.10 12.88 -25.33
N CYS A 41 26.34 14.18 -25.52
CA CYS A 41 25.78 15.22 -24.66
C CYS A 41 24.23 15.18 -24.66
N PRO A 42 23.54 15.08 -23.50
CA PRO A 42 22.09 15.02 -23.46
C PRO A 42 21.40 16.35 -23.83
N TYR A 43 22.16 17.45 -23.97
CA TYR A 43 21.62 18.77 -24.29
C TYR A 43 21.74 19.17 -25.76
N CYS A 44 22.83 18.75 -26.44
CA CYS A 44 23.09 19.13 -27.82
C CYS A 44 23.53 17.97 -28.73
N GLY A 45 23.69 16.74 -28.18
CA GLY A 45 24.14 15.60 -28.94
C GLY A 45 25.66 15.57 -29.24
N GLY A 46 26.40 16.59 -28.86
CA GLY A 46 27.84 16.77 -29.18
C GLY A 46 28.75 15.84 -28.39
N THR A 47 30.06 15.94 -28.72
CA THR A 47 31.11 15.14 -28.10
C THR A 47 31.40 15.59 -26.67
N VAL A 48 31.90 14.67 -25.86
CA VAL A 48 32.17 14.94 -24.44
C VAL A 48 33.57 14.49 -24.06
N GLN A 49 34.15 15.15 -23.06
CA GLN A 49 35.36 14.73 -22.37
C GLN A 49 35.11 14.44 -20.90
N GLY A 50 35.99 13.63 -20.29
CA GLY A 50 35.94 13.33 -18.87
C GLY A 50 36.16 14.60 -18.02
N HIS A 51 35.36 14.78 -16.97
CA HIS A 51 35.42 15.92 -16.06
C HIS A 51 35.46 15.45 -14.58
N GLY A 52 36.23 14.37 -14.33
CA GLY A 52 36.35 13.77 -13.00
C GLY A 52 35.11 12.99 -12.52
N HIS A 53 34.96 12.90 -11.20
CA HIS A 53 33.91 12.12 -10.58
C HIS A 53 33.06 12.98 -9.61
N THR A 54 31.87 12.51 -9.33
CA THR A 54 31.03 13.08 -8.27
C THR A 54 31.55 12.70 -6.87
N LYS A 55 31.08 13.38 -5.83
CA LYS A 55 31.21 12.86 -4.46
C LYS A 55 30.50 11.50 -4.37
N PRO A 56 31.01 10.54 -3.56
CA PRO A 56 30.35 9.24 -3.39
C PRO A 56 28.92 9.41 -2.90
N LYS A 57 27.97 8.79 -3.59
CA LYS A 57 26.56 8.71 -3.17
C LYS A 57 26.34 7.40 -2.44
N ARG A 58 25.89 7.47 -1.18
CA ARG A 58 25.48 6.29 -0.43
C ARG A 58 24.11 5.83 -0.89
N ILE A 59 24.00 4.56 -1.26
CA ILE A 59 22.78 3.91 -1.76
C ILE A 59 22.55 2.66 -0.91
N ASN A 60 21.38 2.53 -0.31
CA ASN A 60 21.00 1.33 0.41
C ASN A 60 20.75 0.21 -0.61
N HIS A 61 21.47 -0.91 -0.47
CA HIS A 61 21.46 -2.00 -1.44
C HIS A 61 21.53 -3.36 -0.70
N PRO A 62 20.39 -3.95 -0.31
CA PRO A 62 20.32 -5.08 0.59
C PRO A 62 20.61 -6.40 -0.12
N VAL A 63 21.87 -6.71 -0.34
CA VAL A 63 22.31 -8.00 -0.91
C VAL A 63 22.51 -9.08 0.15
N LEU A 64 22.85 -8.70 1.39
CA LEU A 64 22.95 -9.60 2.53
C LEU A 64 21.68 -9.47 3.38
N THR A 65 21.27 -10.56 4.02
CA THR A 65 20.06 -10.61 4.84
C THR A 65 20.34 -10.42 6.33
N ASP A 66 21.54 -10.78 6.77
CA ASP A 66 21.98 -10.76 8.17
C ASP A 66 22.48 -9.38 8.62
N ARG A 67 22.87 -8.53 7.68
CA ARG A 67 23.41 -7.20 7.96
C ARG A 67 23.05 -6.19 6.87
N LYS A 68 23.08 -4.91 7.24
CA LYS A 68 22.88 -3.82 6.31
C LYS A 68 24.01 -3.76 5.27
N THR A 69 23.63 -3.49 4.03
CA THR A 69 24.60 -3.28 2.95
C THR A 69 24.31 -1.99 2.21
N SER A 70 25.38 -1.26 1.87
CA SER A 70 25.32 0.02 1.14
C SER A 70 26.37 0.05 0.04
N VAL A 71 25.97 0.63 -1.09
CA VAL A 71 26.88 0.97 -2.19
C VAL A 71 27.23 2.44 -2.09
N TYR A 72 28.51 2.75 -2.10
CA TYR A 72 29.07 4.10 -2.22
C TYR A 72 29.57 4.28 -3.64
N PHE A 73 28.73 4.85 -4.49
CA PHE A 73 28.98 4.96 -5.91
C PHE A 73 29.49 6.34 -6.28
N ARG A 74 30.65 6.41 -6.96
CA ARG A 74 31.21 7.60 -7.60
C ARG A 74 30.81 7.58 -9.07
N ASN A 75 30.01 8.56 -9.49
CA ASN A 75 29.57 8.66 -10.86
C ASN A 75 30.57 9.49 -11.68
N ASN A 76 30.82 9.09 -12.92
CA ASN A 76 31.61 9.87 -13.86
C ASN A 76 30.94 11.19 -14.22
N ARG A 77 31.70 12.28 -14.31
CA ARG A 77 31.24 13.57 -14.80
C ARG A 77 31.83 13.83 -16.17
N TYR A 78 31.08 14.51 -17.00
CA TYR A 78 31.43 14.86 -18.36
C TYR A 78 31.26 16.35 -18.61
N LEU A 79 32.13 16.92 -19.45
CA LEU A 79 32.03 18.26 -20.01
C LEU A 79 31.76 18.12 -21.50
N CYS A 80 30.76 18.80 -22.03
CA CYS A 80 30.51 18.84 -23.46
C CYS A 80 31.47 19.81 -24.13
N ASN A 81 32.14 19.36 -25.21
CA ASN A 81 33.07 20.19 -25.99
C ASN A 81 32.33 21.26 -26.78
N ASP A 82 31.07 21.02 -27.19
CA ASP A 82 30.35 21.90 -28.10
C ASP A 82 29.51 22.95 -27.35
N CYS A 83 28.77 22.56 -26.28
CA CYS A 83 27.90 23.50 -25.55
C CYS A 83 28.43 23.90 -24.18
N GLY A 84 29.58 23.41 -23.71
CA GLY A 84 30.20 23.75 -22.44
C GLY A 84 29.45 23.30 -21.18
N ARG A 85 28.36 22.56 -21.33
CA ARG A 85 27.58 22.09 -20.18
C ARG A 85 28.19 20.83 -19.56
N THR A 86 28.09 20.74 -18.23
CA THR A 86 28.51 19.54 -17.49
C THR A 86 27.30 18.70 -17.11
N PHE A 87 27.49 17.38 -17.09
CA PHE A 87 26.48 16.42 -16.61
C PHE A 87 27.16 15.19 -16.00
N SER A 88 26.39 14.36 -15.30
CA SER A 88 26.86 13.10 -14.73
C SER A 88 26.40 11.93 -15.58
N GLY A 89 27.18 10.88 -15.62
CA GLY A 89 26.81 9.61 -16.25
C GLY A 89 25.61 8.95 -15.58
N LYS A 90 25.14 7.88 -16.17
CA LYS A 90 24.02 7.07 -15.63
C LYS A 90 24.48 6.35 -14.35
N ASN A 91 23.63 6.34 -13.32
CA ASN A 91 23.86 5.55 -12.12
C ASN A 91 23.15 4.20 -12.28
N PRO A 92 23.88 3.05 -12.26
CA PRO A 92 23.27 1.75 -12.46
C PRO A 92 22.46 1.26 -11.25
N PHE A 93 22.70 1.80 -10.06
CA PHE A 93 22.10 1.31 -8.82
C PHE A 93 20.80 2.01 -8.46
N THR A 94 20.60 3.27 -8.85
CA THR A 94 19.44 4.05 -8.40
C THR A 94 19.04 5.12 -9.40
N PHE A 95 17.79 5.55 -9.34
CA PHE A 95 17.34 6.78 -10.00
C PHE A 95 17.94 8.02 -9.30
N SER A 96 18.07 9.12 -10.01
CA SER A 96 18.82 10.32 -9.56
C SER A 96 18.43 10.83 -8.18
N THR A 97 17.17 10.73 -7.80
CA THR A 97 16.62 11.26 -6.54
C THR A 97 16.53 10.25 -5.40
N PHE A 98 16.66 8.95 -5.67
CA PHE A 98 16.47 7.91 -4.68
C PHE A 98 17.75 7.60 -3.89
N LYS A 99 17.60 7.32 -2.58
CA LYS A 99 18.68 6.82 -1.70
C LYS A 99 18.74 5.30 -1.65
N ASN A 100 17.74 4.63 -2.18
CA ASN A 100 17.61 3.19 -2.23
C ASN A 100 17.87 2.69 -3.65
N SER A 101 18.40 1.48 -3.77
CA SER A 101 18.68 0.88 -5.08
C SER A 101 17.39 0.40 -5.77
N ILE A 102 17.46 0.29 -7.10
CA ILE A 102 16.40 -0.33 -7.91
C ILE A 102 16.17 -1.79 -7.49
N PHE A 103 17.24 -2.48 -7.13
CA PHE A 103 17.20 -3.85 -6.60
C PHE A 103 16.36 -3.94 -5.31
N LEU A 104 16.54 -2.99 -4.38
CA LEU A 104 15.74 -2.93 -3.16
C LEU A 104 14.26 -2.71 -3.48
N LEU A 105 13.97 -1.79 -4.39
CA LEU A 105 12.60 -1.52 -4.82
C LEU A 105 11.94 -2.80 -5.39
N ASP A 106 12.59 -3.48 -6.34
CA ASP A 106 12.08 -4.73 -6.91
C ASP A 106 11.83 -5.80 -5.85
N ARG A 107 12.78 -5.97 -4.90
CA ARG A 107 12.65 -6.93 -3.80
C ARG A 107 11.48 -6.61 -2.89
N VAL A 108 11.29 -5.35 -2.50
CA VAL A 108 10.15 -4.90 -1.69
C VAL A 108 8.84 -5.11 -2.43
N MET A 109 8.78 -4.79 -3.74
CA MET A 109 7.58 -4.99 -4.55
C MET A 109 7.21 -6.47 -4.69
N LYS A 110 8.19 -7.37 -4.80
CA LYS A 110 7.96 -8.83 -4.79
C LYS A 110 7.43 -9.31 -3.44
N GLN A 111 7.96 -8.79 -2.34
CA GLN A 111 7.49 -9.14 -1.00
C GLN A 111 6.07 -8.61 -0.71
N LEU A 112 5.73 -7.40 -1.19
CA LEU A 112 4.39 -6.83 -1.06
C LEU A 112 3.29 -7.63 -1.77
N LYS A 113 3.63 -8.42 -2.79
CA LYS A 113 2.68 -9.33 -3.46
C LYS A 113 2.33 -10.56 -2.63
N ASN A 114 3.11 -10.88 -1.62
CA ASN A 114 2.89 -12.04 -0.76
C ASN A 114 2.13 -11.61 0.51
N LEU A 115 0.88 -12.06 0.64
CA LEU A 115 -0.01 -11.72 1.76
C LEU A 115 0.48 -12.17 3.15
N ASN A 116 1.49 -13.06 3.20
CA ASN A 116 2.07 -13.50 4.47
C ASN A 116 3.09 -12.50 5.04
N TYR A 117 3.49 -11.48 4.27
CA TYR A 117 4.41 -10.44 4.75
C TYR A 117 3.66 -9.21 5.24
N THR A 118 3.98 -8.77 6.44
CA THR A 118 3.57 -7.45 6.94
C THR A 118 4.57 -6.39 6.52
N TYR A 119 4.16 -5.11 6.50
CA TYR A 119 5.08 -3.98 6.26
C TYR A 119 6.27 -3.97 7.22
N LEU A 120 6.06 -4.39 8.48
CA LEU A 120 7.13 -4.49 9.47
C LEU A 120 8.15 -5.58 9.09
N MET A 121 7.70 -6.77 8.69
CA MET A 121 8.59 -7.85 8.26
C MET A 121 9.39 -7.45 7.03
N ILE A 122 8.75 -6.79 6.05
CA ILE A 122 9.42 -6.28 4.85
C ILE A 122 10.47 -5.22 5.23
N ALA A 123 10.12 -4.29 6.12
CA ALA A 123 11.02 -3.24 6.58
C ALA A 123 12.27 -3.82 7.27
N GLN A 124 12.07 -4.77 8.18
CA GLN A 124 13.15 -5.45 8.91
C GLN A 124 14.08 -6.24 7.98
N SER A 125 13.52 -7.06 7.09
CA SER A 125 14.30 -7.91 6.17
C SER A 125 15.10 -7.10 5.11
N ASN A 126 14.74 -5.85 4.89
CA ASN A 126 15.41 -4.95 3.93
C ASN A 126 16.17 -3.79 4.60
N HIS A 127 16.21 -3.73 5.93
CA HIS A 127 16.86 -2.65 6.70
C HIS A 127 16.39 -1.24 6.30
N ILE A 128 15.08 -1.08 6.10
CA ILE A 128 14.43 0.20 5.80
C ILE A 128 13.33 0.50 6.83
N SER A 129 12.77 1.70 6.81
CA SER A 129 11.64 2.04 7.68
C SER A 129 10.32 1.48 7.13
N VAL A 130 9.36 1.24 8.02
CA VAL A 130 7.98 0.87 7.63
C VAL A 130 7.36 1.95 6.74
N THR A 131 7.63 3.23 7.05
CA THR A 131 7.17 4.36 6.22
C THR A 131 7.71 4.28 4.79
N GLN A 132 8.96 3.80 4.60
CA GLN A 132 9.52 3.65 3.26
C GLN A 132 8.83 2.52 2.48
N VAL A 133 8.47 1.42 3.15
CA VAL A 133 7.69 0.33 2.53
C VAL A 133 6.31 0.86 2.10
N GLN A 134 5.66 1.63 2.96
CA GLN A 134 4.37 2.25 2.66
C GLN A 134 4.46 3.23 1.48
N LEU A 135 5.49 4.09 1.44
CA LEU A 135 5.72 5.00 0.32
C LEU A 135 5.92 4.24 -1.01
N TYR A 136 6.60 3.10 -0.99
CA TYR A 136 6.74 2.26 -2.19
C TYR A 136 5.39 1.67 -2.59
N PHE A 137 4.62 1.15 -1.65
CA PHE A 137 3.26 0.66 -1.93
C PHE A 137 2.42 1.75 -2.60
N ASP A 138 2.32 2.93 -1.97
CA ASP A 138 1.49 4.04 -2.44
C ASP A 138 1.96 4.60 -3.80
N SER A 139 3.28 4.54 -4.09
CA SER A 139 3.85 5.11 -5.31
C SER A 139 3.83 4.17 -6.52
N PHE A 140 3.91 2.87 -6.30
CA PHE A 140 4.12 1.90 -7.38
C PHE A 140 3.00 0.86 -7.53
N ILE A 141 2.13 0.73 -6.53
CA ILE A 141 0.96 -0.15 -6.64
C ILE A 141 -0.26 0.69 -6.98
N ASN A 142 -0.77 0.48 -8.18
CA ASN A 142 -2.06 0.99 -8.59
C ASN A 142 -3.08 -0.14 -8.50
N ILE A 143 -4.02 -0.03 -7.54
CA ILE A 143 -5.13 -0.97 -7.41
C ILE A 143 -6.27 -0.41 -8.27
N PRO A 144 -6.60 -1.05 -9.40
CA PRO A 144 -7.71 -0.58 -10.22
C PRO A 144 -9.02 -0.74 -9.44
N ARG A 145 -9.90 0.24 -9.59
CA ARG A 145 -11.25 0.15 -9.04
C ARG A 145 -12.00 -1.03 -9.69
N ILE A 146 -12.64 -1.84 -8.86
CA ILE A 146 -13.52 -2.91 -9.32
C ILE A 146 -14.87 -2.30 -9.70
N SER A 147 -15.47 -2.76 -10.79
CA SER A 147 -16.79 -2.31 -11.23
C SER A 147 -17.87 -2.71 -10.22
N LEU A 148 -18.93 -1.89 -10.13
CA LEU A 148 -20.05 -2.18 -9.25
C LEU A 148 -20.77 -3.48 -9.71
N PRO A 149 -21.11 -4.37 -8.77
CA PRO A 149 -21.82 -5.61 -9.08
C PRO A 149 -23.32 -5.36 -9.26
N VAL A 150 -24.01 -6.33 -9.83
CA VAL A 150 -25.48 -6.33 -9.93
C VAL A 150 -26.13 -6.37 -8.55
N SER A 151 -25.54 -7.08 -7.60
CA SER A 151 -25.99 -7.17 -6.19
C SER A 151 -24.88 -6.68 -5.27
N LEU A 152 -25.05 -5.44 -4.78
CA LEU A 152 -24.10 -4.74 -3.93
C LEU A 152 -24.50 -4.89 -2.46
N GLY A 153 -23.56 -5.26 -1.60
CA GLY A 153 -23.67 -5.15 -0.14
C GLY A 153 -22.92 -3.92 0.35
N ILE A 154 -23.50 -3.17 1.27
CA ILE A 154 -22.82 -2.08 1.99
C ILE A 154 -22.95 -2.38 3.47
N ASP A 155 -21.82 -2.56 4.13
CA ASP A 155 -21.71 -2.86 5.56
C ASP A 155 -20.60 -2.00 6.17
N GLU A 156 -20.39 -2.15 7.48
CA GLU A 156 -19.37 -1.41 8.21
C GLU A 156 -18.48 -2.30 9.05
N ILE A 157 -17.21 -1.92 9.15
CA ILE A 157 -16.29 -2.51 10.10
C ILE A 157 -15.73 -1.44 11.05
N HIS A 158 -15.67 -1.78 12.34
CA HIS A 158 -14.98 -0.93 13.30
C HIS A 158 -13.47 -1.00 13.08
N SER A 159 -12.82 0.14 12.89
CA SER A 159 -11.37 0.21 12.69
C SER A 159 -10.69 1.10 13.73
N ARG A 160 -9.77 0.51 14.47
CA ARG A 160 -8.87 1.26 15.37
C ARG A 160 -7.82 2.09 14.59
N MET A 161 -7.64 1.82 13.30
CA MET A 161 -6.68 2.51 12.42
C MET A 161 -7.24 3.81 11.84
N ALA A 162 -8.54 4.06 11.97
CA ALA A 162 -9.15 5.33 11.57
C ALA A 162 -8.65 6.47 12.49
N LYS A 163 -7.53 7.07 12.12
CA LYS A 163 -6.89 8.18 12.88
C LYS A 163 -7.69 9.48 12.87
N ARG A 164 -8.85 9.54 12.25
CA ARG A 164 -9.72 10.72 12.25
C ARG A 164 -10.76 10.55 13.36
N LYS A 165 -10.89 11.56 14.22
CA LYS A 165 -11.79 11.59 15.37
C LYS A 165 -13.27 11.23 15.06
N ASP A 166 -13.67 11.26 13.78
CA ASP A 166 -15.06 11.06 13.34
C ASP A 166 -15.30 9.75 12.56
N ALA A 167 -14.31 8.88 12.43
CA ALA A 167 -14.39 7.69 11.58
C ALA A 167 -13.97 6.41 12.31
N SER A 168 -14.69 6.02 13.37
CA SER A 168 -14.49 4.71 13.99
C SER A 168 -14.92 3.54 13.08
N TYR A 169 -15.63 3.83 12.01
CA TYR A 169 -16.17 2.83 11.08
C TYR A 169 -15.77 3.13 9.64
N LEU A 170 -15.31 2.11 8.96
CA LEU A 170 -15.07 2.08 7.52
C LEU A 170 -16.32 1.50 6.84
N ALA A 171 -16.68 2.01 5.65
CA ALA A 171 -17.69 1.35 4.85
C ALA A 171 -17.03 0.27 3.97
N VAL A 172 -17.64 -0.90 3.94
CA VAL A 172 -17.19 -2.05 3.13
C VAL A 172 -18.22 -2.31 2.05
N LEU A 173 -17.77 -2.32 0.80
CA LEU A 173 -18.61 -2.66 -0.34
C LEU A 173 -18.24 -4.07 -0.82
N VAL A 174 -19.26 -4.90 -0.99
CA VAL A 174 -19.10 -6.31 -1.39
C VAL A 174 -20.02 -6.69 -2.55
N ASP A 175 -19.58 -7.62 -3.35
CA ASP A 175 -20.43 -8.33 -4.30
C ASP A 175 -21.10 -9.51 -3.59
N ASN A 176 -22.41 -9.42 -3.37
CA ASN A 176 -23.16 -10.46 -2.68
C ASN A 176 -23.26 -11.78 -3.49
N LEU A 177 -23.20 -11.70 -4.82
CA LEU A 177 -23.29 -12.90 -5.68
C LEU A 177 -21.97 -13.66 -5.70
N ASN A 178 -20.87 -12.95 -5.91
CA ASN A 178 -19.53 -13.55 -6.00
C ASN A 178 -18.82 -13.66 -4.64
N ARG A 179 -19.41 -13.12 -3.57
CA ARG A 179 -18.83 -13.08 -2.21
C ARG A 179 -17.42 -12.47 -2.20
N SER A 180 -17.25 -11.38 -2.94
CA SER A 180 -15.96 -10.72 -3.10
C SER A 180 -16.00 -9.27 -2.63
N LEU A 181 -14.85 -8.78 -2.16
CA LEU A 181 -14.67 -7.40 -1.77
C LEU A 181 -14.61 -6.52 -3.04
N ILE A 182 -15.40 -5.46 -3.06
CA ILE A 182 -15.36 -4.44 -4.11
C ILE A 182 -14.47 -3.27 -3.69
N ASP A 183 -14.71 -2.71 -2.49
CA ASP A 183 -13.92 -1.59 -1.99
C ASP A 183 -14.07 -1.42 -0.48
N VAL A 184 -13.14 -0.67 0.13
CA VAL A 184 -13.20 -0.26 1.54
C VAL A 184 -13.00 1.24 1.60
N LEU A 185 -14.04 1.97 2.02
CA LEU A 185 -13.98 3.42 2.12
C LEU A 185 -13.48 3.85 3.51
N PRO A 186 -12.76 4.98 3.59
CA PRO A 186 -12.14 5.44 4.84
C PRO A 186 -13.16 5.88 5.90
N SER A 187 -14.42 6.00 5.56
CA SER A 187 -15.53 6.33 6.46
C SER A 187 -16.85 5.85 5.89
N ARG A 188 -17.79 5.48 6.79
CA ARG A 188 -19.19 5.21 6.43
C ARG A 188 -20.03 6.47 6.23
N SER A 189 -19.48 7.67 6.41
CA SER A 189 -20.23 8.91 6.35
C SER A 189 -20.94 9.10 5.00
N LYS A 190 -22.12 9.75 5.05
CA LYS A 190 -22.89 10.07 3.84
C LYS A 190 -22.08 10.85 2.81
N SER A 191 -21.20 11.75 3.25
CA SER A 191 -20.34 12.54 2.38
C SER A 191 -19.29 11.68 1.66
N GLU A 192 -18.69 10.70 2.33
CA GLU A 192 -17.70 9.82 1.72
C GLU A 192 -18.34 8.88 0.70
N LEU A 193 -19.46 8.25 1.07
CA LEU A 193 -20.23 7.41 0.15
C LEU A 193 -20.73 8.19 -1.07
N SER A 194 -21.22 9.43 -0.87
CA SER A 194 -21.66 10.29 -1.97
C SER A 194 -20.51 10.57 -2.93
N ARG A 195 -19.34 10.96 -2.39
CA ARG A 195 -18.13 11.21 -3.19
C ARG A 195 -17.67 9.98 -3.97
N TYR A 196 -17.78 8.79 -3.35
CA TYR A 196 -17.44 7.53 -4.00
C TYR A 196 -18.34 7.27 -5.21
N PHE A 197 -19.67 7.30 -5.04
CA PHE A 197 -20.61 7.03 -6.12
C PHE A 197 -20.63 8.13 -7.20
N GLU A 198 -20.36 9.39 -6.87
CA GLU A 198 -20.26 10.48 -7.83
C GLU A 198 -19.15 10.28 -8.87
N ARG A 199 -18.06 9.62 -8.49
CA ARG A 199 -16.94 9.30 -9.38
C ARG A 199 -17.21 8.14 -10.33
N ILE A 200 -18.28 7.38 -10.10
CA ILE A 200 -18.62 6.20 -10.90
C ILE A 200 -19.58 6.62 -12.03
N PRO A 201 -19.33 6.22 -13.28
CA PRO A 201 -20.21 6.53 -14.40
C PRO A 201 -21.66 6.12 -14.13
N LEU A 202 -22.61 6.93 -14.60
CA LEU A 202 -24.05 6.68 -14.38
C LEU A 202 -24.49 5.32 -14.94
N ASP A 203 -23.96 4.93 -16.11
CA ASP A 203 -24.34 3.67 -16.75
C ASP A 203 -23.91 2.45 -15.94
N GLU A 204 -22.76 2.53 -15.27
CA GLU A 204 -22.33 1.49 -14.31
C GLU A 204 -23.23 1.47 -13.07
N ARG A 205 -23.57 2.63 -12.52
CA ARG A 205 -24.49 2.74 -11.37
C ARG A 205 -25.91 2.21 -11.67
N LYS A 206 -26.37 2.36 -12.92
CA LYS A 206 -27.65 1.79 -13.39
C LYS A 206 -27.66 0.25 -13.46
N GLN A 207 -26.51 -0.40 -13.51
CA GLN A 207 -26.40 -1.86 -13.55
C GLN A 207 -26.69 -2.49 -12.20
N VAL A 208 -26.55 -1.75 -11.09
CA VAL A 208 -26.86 -2.23 -9.76
C VAL A 208 -28.37 -2.42 -9.63
N ARG A 209 -28.81 -3.67 -9.39
CA ARG A 209 -30.22 -4.05 -9.27
C ARG A 209 -30.66 -4.27 -7.84
N TYR A 210 -29.76 -4.76 -6.99
CA TYR A 210 -30.05 -5.05 -5.59
C TYR A 210 -28.98 -4.44 -4.71
N VAL A 211 -29.41 -3.82 -3.60
CA VAL A 211 -28.48 -3.30 -2.61
C VAL A 211 -28.93 -3.81 -1.24
N THR A 212 -28.03 -4.50 -0.55
CA THR A 212 -28.24 -4.91 0.84
C THR A 212 -27.50 -3.94 1.76
N ILE A 213 -28.20 -3.38 2.73
CA ILE A 213 -27.67 -2.44 3.72
C ILE A 213 -28.11 -2.84 5.12
N ASP A 214 -27.44 -2.30 6.14
CA ASP A 214 -27.97 -2.28 7.49
C ASP A 214 -29.18 -1.32 7.61
N MET A 215 -29.68 -1.13 8.83
CA MET A 215 -30.83 -0.22 9.09
C MET A 215 -30.41 1.27 9.17
N TRP A 216 -29.15 1.62 8.87
CA TRP A 216 -28.69 2.99 9.00
C TRP A 216 -29.22 3.89 7.86
N LEU A 217 -30.00 4.88 8.23
CA LEU A 217 -30.74 5.74 7.27
C LEU A 217 -29.85 6.38 6.19
N PRO A 218 -28.65 6.89 6.49
CA PRO A 218 -27.81 7.50 5.46
C PRO A 218 -27.42 6.56 4.32
N TYR A 219 -27.27 5.23 4.54
CA TYR A 219 -27.06 4.28 3.45
C TYR A 219 -28.24 4.27 2.48
N LYS A 220 -29.45 4.19 3.02
CA LYS A 220 -30.69 4.22 2.21
C LYS A 220 -30.79 5.49 1.37
N GLU A 221 -30.47 6.66 1.96
CA GLU A 221 -30.52 7.94 1.25
C GLU A 221 -29.50 8.02 0.11
N VAL A 222 -28.27 7.57 0.36
CA VAL A 222 -27.21 7.54 -0.67
C VAL A 222 -27.59 6.58 -1.80
N CYS A 223 -28.04 5.36 -1.46
CA CYS A 223 -28.44 4.39 -2.48
C CYS A 223 -29.56 4.93 -3.38
N LYS A 224 -30.60 5.52 -2.78
CA LYS A 224 -31.71 6.14 -3.54
C LYS A 224 -31.24 7.25 -4.47
N LYS A 225 -30.26 8.05 -4.05
CA LYS A 225 -29.76 9.17 -4.84
C LYS A 225 -28.87 8.72 -6.00
N TYR A 226 -27.98 7.73 -5.79
CA TYR A 226 -26.92 7.42 -6.73
C TYR A 226 -27.13 6.14 -7.53
N LEU A 227 -27.98 5.22 -7.07
CA LEU A 227 -28.24 3.92 -7.69
C LEU A 227 -29.72 3.86 -8.17
N PRO A 228 -30.04 4.46 -9.32
CA PRO A 228 -31.43 4.76 -9.70
C PRO A 228 -32.30 3.51 -9.93
N ASN A 229 -31.70 2.37 -10.27
CA ASN A 229 -32.43 1.14 -10.62
C ASN A 229 -32.44 0.11 -9.50
N CYS A 230 -31.90 0.43 -8.30
CA CYS A 230 -31.72 -0.54 -7.26
C CYS A 230 -32.97 -0.76 -6.40
N ILE A 231 -33.20 -2.00 -6.03
CA ILE A 231 -34.09 -2.40 -4.94
C ILE A 231 -33.25 -2.52 -3.67
N ILE A 232 -33.65 -1.79 -2.61
CA ILE A 232 -32.91 -1.76 -1.36
C ILE A 232 -33.54 -2.78 -0.43
N ALA A 233 -32.74 -3.72 0.07
CA ALA A 233 -33.08 -4.71 1.07
C ALA A 233 -32.29 -4.44 2.36
N VAL A 234 -32.88 -4.73 3.50
CA VAL A 234 -32.19 -4.72 4.80
C VAL A 234 -31.55 -6.09 5.03
N ASP A 235 -30.34 -6.10 5.55
CA ASP A 235 -29.64 -7.34 5.90
C ASP A 235 -30.41 -8.08 7.01
N PRO A 236 -30.84 -9.34 6.77
CA PRO A 236 -31.55 -10.14 7.75
C PRO A 236 -30.82 -10.31 9.08
N PHE A 237 -29.49 -10.35 9.07
CA PHE A 237 -28.70 -10.45 10.30
C PHE A 237 -28.98 -9.26 11.25
N HIS A 238 -29.00 -8.04 10.72
CA HIS A 238 -29.29 -6.84 11.53
C HIS A 238 -30.74 -6.82 12.05
N VAL A 239 -31.69 -7.33 11.24
CA VAL A 239 -33.09 -7.46 11.68
C VAL A 239 -33.22 -8.44 12.85
N VAL A 240 -32.66 -9.65 12.70
CA VAL A 240 -32.68 -10.68 13.73
C VAL A 240 -31.94 -10.19 14.99
N LYS A 241 -30.80 -9.55 14.86
CA LYS A 241 -30.05 -8.96 15.98
C LYS A 241 -30.91 -7.99 16.78
N HIS A 242 -31.59 -7.04 16.13
CA HIS A 242 -32.46 -6.08 16.81
C HIS A 242 -33.66 -6.75 17.52
N LEU A 243 -34.26 -7.77 16.91
CA LEU A 243 -35.30 -8.57 17.54
C LEU A 243 -34.76 -9.26 18.79
N MET A 244 -33.61 -9.91 18.71
CA MET A 244 -33.00 -10.59 19.86
C MET A 244 -32.61 -9.62 20.98
N GLU A 245 -32.12 -8.42 20.64
CA GLU A 245 -31.88 -7.36 21.63
C GLU A 245 -33.18 -6.88 22.31
N GLY A 246 -34.28 -6.78 21.55
CA GLY A 246 -35.60 -6.47 22.08
C GLY A 246 -36.07 -7.53 23.05
N PHE A 247 -36.02 -8.81 22.66
CA PHE A 247 -36.34 -9.93 23.54
C PHE A 247 -35.48 -9.97 24.80
N SER A 248 -34.19 -9.73 24.65
CA SER A 248 -33.26 -9.70 25.79
C SER A 248 -33.60 -8.58 26.78
N ARG A 249 -34.01 -7.40 26.29
CA ARG A 249 -34.48 -6.30 27.18
C ARG A 249 -35.73 -6.69 27.95
N ILE A 250 -36.73 -7.30 27.30
CA ILE A 250 -37.95 -7.78 27.96
C ILE A 250 -37.61 -8.84 29.01
N ARG A 251 -36.78 -9.82 28.65
CA ARG A 251 -36.28 -10.86 29.55
C ARG A 251 -35.60 -10.27 30.79
N LEU A 252 -34.69 -9.31 30.62
CA LEU A 252 -34.00 -8.66 31.73
C LEU A 252 -34.95 -7.84 32.61
N ASN A 253 -35.91 -7.15 32.01
CA ASN A 253 -36.91 -6.41 32.79
C ASN A 253 -37.76 -7.33 33.69
N ILE A 254 -38.18 -8.49 33.19
CA ILE A 254 -38.94 -9.48 33.98
C ILE A 254 -38.01 -10.11 35.04
N LEU A 255 -36.76 -10.47 34.66
CA LEU A 255 -35.77 -11.03 35.59
C LEU A 255 -35.52 -10.11 36.79
N ASN A 256 -35.43 -8.79 36.57
CA ASN A 256 -35.24 -7.80 37.64
C ASN A 256 -36.43 -7.62 38.57
N GLN A 257 -37.61 -8.12 38.16
CA GLN A 257 -38.84 -8.10 38.99
C GLN A 257 -39.10 -9.43 39.71
N CYS A 258 -38.36 -10.49 39.36
CA CYS A 258 -38.49 -11.78 39.99
C CYS A 258 -37.77 -11.82 41.34
N GLU A 259 -38.33 -12.55 42.30
CA GLU A 259 -37.64 -12.88 43.54
C GLU A 259 -36.37 -13.70 43.19
N TYR A 260 -35.27 -13.33 43.83
CA TYR A 260 -34.01 -14.06 43.73
C TYR A 260 -34.23 -15.52 44.17
N ASP A 261 -33.67 -16.48 43.43
CA ASP A 261 -33.87 -17.93 43.65
C ASP A 261 -35.26 -18.51 43.31
N SER A 262 -36.19 -17.74 42.75
CA SER A 262 -37.42 -18.31 42.20
C SER A 262 -37.14 -19.15 40.94
N THR A 263 -38.04 -20.09 40.64
CA THR A 263 -38.00 -20.90 39.40
C THR A 263 -37.96 -19.99 38.15
N THR A 264 -38.76 -18.92 38.18
CA THR A 264 -38.82 -17.93 37.08
C THR A 264 -37.49 -17.18 36.91
N TYR A 265 -36.80 -16.85 38.01
CA TYR A 265 -35.47 -16.24 37.98
C TYR A 265 -34.46 -17.13 37.23
N TYR A 266 -34.42 -18.42 37.55
CA TYR A 266 -33.50 -19.35 36.90
C TYR A 266 -33.82 -19.58 35.42
N LEU A 267 -35.09 -19.66 35.05
CA LEU A 267 -35.51 -19.80 33.65
C LEU A 267 -35.15 -18.58 32.79
N LEU A 268 -35.09 -17.40 33.38
CA LEU A 268 -34.79 -16.15 32.66
C LEU A 268 -33.31 -15.74 32.73
N LYS A 269 -32.50 -16.38 33.56
CA LYS A 269 -31.08 -16.03 33.77
C LYS A 269 -30.16 -16.46 32.62
N THR A 270 -30.53 -17.42 31.79
CA THR A 270 -29.72 -18.01 30.72
C THR A 270 -29.59 -17.14 29.47
#